data_5bdb41171ade19a1c482885e55777dbb
#
_entry.id   5bdb41171ade19a1c482885e55777dbb
#
_cell.length_a   1.000
_cell.length_b   1.000
_cell.length_c   1.000
_cell.angle_alpha   90.00
_cell.angle_beta   90.00
_cell.angle_gamma   90.00
#
_symmetry.space_group_name_H-M   'P 1'
#
loop_
_entity.id
_entity.type
_entity.pdbx_description
1 polymer ?
#
loop_
_entity_poly.entity_id
_entity_poly.type
_entity_poly.pdbx_seq_one_letter_code
_entity_poly.pdbx_strand_id
1 'polypeptide(L)'
;MTTDRRATLVILDGARADVFAHLVAAGDLPNISRYLLESGGIVPATTVFPSTTGVAYLPFLTGCYPGTCDVPGIRWMDVRGYTGEWWRDREHLRSYCGPQGGLINSDLRPGLVTLFDLVPESVSLCSPFTRGLPRERDRVQRARALWGALAHYVGTYGPLERAVGRALCRTTRERHRFVFAVFPGVDGVTHFWDPWHTLVLDMYRGFDRIIGDYAAAGGFDGDHLTLLVSDHGLTPVEHHTDVSLELEAMGMPALRYPAIWRRDPKVGVMVSGNGSVQLYLRPGTPRPRRFTIGEIEAGMVADIPRNLVRELAQLPGVALVVGHDGDAVRLVGREGRARLVDSGGGRIRYLPDTADLLGLGGPAEHDDREWLRRTMSSPYPDAPAQLLQLFRSPRAGDLVIIAEVGWDLRRDWEIPEHRSGHGSLTADHMRCLVASNRHLVGPVRTVDTFPLILGHLGVPIPEGIDGVLPVAPDVDPMQRTALAAQA
;
A
#
# COMPACT_ATOMS: atom_id res chain seq x y z
N MET A 1 9.37 20.03 30.04
CA MET A 1 8.69 18.85 30.62
C MET A 1 8.62 17.80 29.54
N THR A 2 9.39 16.72 29.65
CA THR A 2 9.27 15.58 28.71
C THR A 2 7.89 14.95 28.97
N THR A 3 6.98 15.13 28.03
CA THR A 3 5.66 14.50 28.09
C THR A 3 5.86 12.99 27.98
N ASP A 4 5.30 12.22 28.92
CA ASP A 4 5.34 10.72 28.92
C ASP A 4 4.35 10.16 27.86
N ARG A 5 4.22 10.85 26.71
CA ARG A 5 3.35 10.48 25.61
C ARG A 5 3.97 9.35 24.80
N ARG A 6 3.19 8.34 24.52
CA ARG A 6 3.61 7.14 23.78
C ARG A 6 2.62 6.84 22.66
N ALA A 7 3.10 6.20 21.61
CA ALA A 7 2.26 5.74 20.52
C ALA A 7 2.61 4.30 20.12
N THR A 8 1.58 3.52 19.82
CA THR A 8 1.71 2.19 19.23
C THR A 8 0.90 2.14 17.94
N LEU A 9 1.55 1.83 16.84
CA LEU A 9 0.91 1.53 15.58
C LEU A 9 1.00 0.02 15.32
N VAL A 10 -0.16 -0.61 15.22
CA VAL A 10 -0.27 -2.04 14.95
C VAL A 10 -0.88 -2.23 13.57
N ILE A 11 -0.16 -2.89 12.67
CA ILE A 11 -0.68 -3.34 11.38
C ILE A 11 -1.23 -4.75 11.55
N LEU A 12 -2.50 -4.92 11.25
CA LEU A 12 -3.13 -6.21 10.99
C LEU A 12 -3.18 -6.38 9.47
N ASP A 13 -2.12 -6.98 8.92
CA ASP A 13 -1.85 -7.08 7.49
C ASP A 13 -3.03 -7.71 6.75
N GLY A 14 -3.49 -7.09 5.67
CA GLY A 14 -4.58 -7.57 4.85
C GLY A 14 -5.96 -7.58 5.51
N ALA A 15 -6.13 -6.97 6.69
CA ALA A 15 -7.41 -7.00 7.39
C ALA A 15 -8.45 -6.14 6.67
N ARG A 16 -9.51 -6.77 6.17
CA ARG A 16 -10.65 -6.10 5.55
C ARG A 16 -11.47 -5.33 6.59
N ALA A 17 -11.79 -4.08 6.28
CA ALA A 17 -12.57 -3.21 7.17
C ALA A 17 -14.00 -3.73 7.42
N ASP A 18 -14.64 -4.33 6.42
CA ASP A 18 -15.99 -4.89 6.51
C ASP A 18 -16.03 -6.18 7.36
N VAL A 19 -15.08 -7.11 7.19
CA VAL A 19 -14.93 -8.32 8.01
C VAL A 19 -14.67 -7.93 9.47
N PHE A 20 -13.77 -6.98 9.69
CA PHE A 20 -13.48 -6.48 11.03
C PHE A 20 -14.72 -5.86 11.69
N ALA A 21 -15.44 -4.99 10.98
CA ALA A 21 -16.67 -4.35 11.50
C ALA A 21 -17.76 -5.39 11.81
N HIS A 22 -17.89 -6.42 10.97
CA HIS A 22 -18.82 -7.54 11.20
C HIS A 22 -18.47 -8.28 12.51
N LEU A 23 -17.21 -8.64 12.72
CA LEU A 23 -16.77 -9.34 13.93
C LEU A 23 -16.93 -8.49 15.20
N VAL A 24 -16.72 -7.18 15.11
CA VAL A 24 -17.01 -6.23 16.21
C VAL A 24 -18.51 -6.24 16.53
N ALA A 25 -19.36 -6.11 15.50
CA ALA A 25 -20.81 -6.09 15.67
C ALA A 25 -21.36 -7.43 16.23
N ALA A 26 -20.72 -8.55 15.88
CA ALA A 26 -21.06 -9.88 16.39
C ALA A 26 -20.57 -10.10 17.84
N GLY A 27 -19.75 -9.22 18.41
CA GLY A 27 -19.15 -9.39 19.73
C GLY A 27 -17.95 -10.35 19.77
N ASP A 28 -17.42 -10.71 18.62
CA ASP A 28 -16.32 -11.68 18.49
C ASP A 28 -14.94 -11.06 18.85
N LEU A 29 -14.84 -9.73 18.95
CA LEU A 29 -13.64 -8.97 19.26
C LEU A 29 -13.82 -8.12 20.54
N PRO A 30 -14.07 -8.76 21.71
CA PRO A 30 -14.43 -8.04 22.94
C PRO A 30 -13.30 -7.18 23.51
N ASN A 31 -12.03 -7.58 23.35
CA ASN A 31 -10.89 -6.81 23.85
C ASN A 31 -10.65 -5.56 23.00
N ILE A 32 -10.71 -5.71 21.69
CA ILE A 32 -10.62 -4.57 20.76
C ILE A 32 -11.76 -3.58 21.01
N SER A 33 -13.00 -4.07 21.13
CA SER A 33 -14.16 -3.24 21.45
C SER A 33 -13.92 -2.43 22.72
N ARG A 34 -13.52 -3.09 23.80
CA ARG A 34 -13.30 -2.45 25.10
C ARG A 34 -12.14 -1.46 25.11
N TYR A 35 -10.97 -1.83 24.60
CA TYR A 35 -9.74 -1.06 24.80
C TYR A 35 -9.43 -0.06 23.69
N LEU A 36 -9.98 -0.26 22.49
CA LEU A 36 -9.80 0.69 21.38
C LEU A 36 -11.10 1.45 21.06
N LEU A 37 -12.22 0.74 20.93
CA LEU A 37 -13.40 1.34 20.29
C LEU A 37 -14.29 2.09 21.27
N GLU A 38 -14.37 1.72 22.54
CA GLU A 38 -15.18 2.43 23.54
C GLU A 38 -14.69 3.87 23.79
N SER A 39 -13.38 4.10 23.72
CA SER A 39 -12.77 5.43 23.92
C SER A 39 -12.40 6.15 22.62
N GLY A 40 -12.47 5.48 21.49
CA GLY A 40 -12.07 5.98 20.18
C GLY A 40 -13.06 5.63 19.09
N GLY A 41 -12.72 4.66 18.22
CA GLY A 41 -13.60 4.20 17.18
C GLY A 41 -12.88 3.72 15.92
N ILE A 42 -13.69 3.39 14.91
CA ILE A 42 -13.26 3.08 13.54
C ILE A 42 -13.61 4.26 12.65
N VAL A 43 -12.70 4.66 11.77
CA VAL A 43 -12.96 5.69 10.77
C VAL A 43 -12.85 5.13 9.36
N PRO A 44 -13.68 5.60 8.41
CA PRO A 44 -13.50 5.26 6.99
C PRO A 44 -12.10 5.65 6.53
N ALA A 45 -11.41 4.71 5.89
CA ALA A 45 -10.03 4.93 5.49
C ALA A 45 -9.70 4.29 4.14
N THR A 46 -8.72 4.88 3.44
CA THR A 46 -8.12 4.31 2.24
C THR A 46 -6.63 4.12 2.41
N THR A 47 -6.13 3.06 1.80
CA THR A 47 -4.70 2.82 1.63
C THR A 47 -4.16 3.54 0.40
N VAL A 48 -2.91 3.23 0.04
CA VAL A 48 -2.22 3.74 -1.14
C VAL A 48 -2.27 2.76 -2.30
N PHE A 49 -2.10 3.25 -3.52
CA PHE A 49 -1.99 2.41 -4.70
C PHE A 49 -0.51 2.34 -5.18
N PRO A 50 0.02 1.15 -5.49
CA PRO A 50 -0.58 -0.18 -5.38
C PRO A 50 -0.83 -0.61 -3.92
N SER A 51 -2.00 -1.22 -3.68
CA SER A 51 -2.46 -1.70 -2.37
C SER A 51 -1.82 -3.06 -2.04
N THR A 52 -0.52 -3.06 -1.77
CA THR A 52 0.27 -4.29 -1.58
C THR A 52 1.22 -4.18 -0.41
N THR A 53 1.36 -5.27 0.34
CA THR A 53 2.27 -5.42 1.48
C THR A 53 3.67 -4.89 1.16
N GLY A 54 4.28 -4.21 2.11
CA GLY A 54 5.58 -3.56 1.97
C GLY A 54 5.47 -2.15 1.40
N VAL A 55 4.89 -1.95 0.22
CA VAL A 55 4.65 -0.62 -0.35
C VAL A 55 3.63 0.13 0.48
N ALA A 56 2.55 -0.53 0.88
CA ALA A 56 1.51 0.05 1.72
C ALA A 56 1.91 0.23 3.20
N TYR A 57 3.12 -0.19 3.60
CA TYR A 57 3.69 0.16 4.91
C TYR A 57 4.39 1.52 4.91
N LEU A 58 4.85 1.99 3.73
CA LEU A 58 5.56 3.27 3.60
C LEU A 58 4.79 4.46 4.18
N PRO A 59 3.47 4.59 3.90
CA PRO A 59 2.66 5.68 4.44
C PRO A 59 2.75 5.84 5.94
N PHE A 60 2.68 4.73 6.67
CA PHE A 60 2.68 4.73 8.13
C PHE A 60 3.98 5.25 8.74
N LEU A 61 5.10 5.01 8.07
CA LEU A 61 6.43 5.32 8.59
C LEU A 61 7.05 6.57 7.99
N THR A 62 6.51 7.08 6.87
CA THR A 62 7.08 8.24 6.17
C THR A 62 6.09 9.39 5.97
N GLY A 63 4.79 9.13 6.12
CA GLY A 63 3.74 10.08 5.78
C GLY A 63 3.67 10.39 4.28
N CYS A 64 4.29 9.56 3.44
CA CYS A 64 4.41 9.80 2.00
C CYS A 64 3.78 8.67 1.18
N TYR A 65 3.28 9.02 0.01
CA TYR A 65 2.81 8.06 -0.98
C TYR A 65 3.97 7.26 -1.59
N PRO A 66 3.69 6.07 -2.16
CA PRO A 66 4.68 5.27 -2.89
C PRO A 66 5.42 6.05 -3.99
N GLY A 67 4.71 6.88 -4.74
CA GLY A 67 5.31 7.75 -5.76
C GLY A 67 6.25 8.80 -5.18
N THR A 68 5.93 9.37 -4.04
CA THR A 68 6.77 10.33 -3.31
C THR A 68 7.98 9.63 -2.67
N CYS A 69 7.81 8.38 -2.21
CA CYS A 69 8.90 7.56 -1.67
C CYS A 69 9.87 7.03 -2.74
N ASP A 70 9.52 7.15 -4.02
CA ASP A 70 10.23 6.57 -5.17
C ASP A 70 10.24 5.03 -5.18
N VAL A 71 9.19 4.41 -4.61
CA VAL A 71 8.96 2.97 -4.56
C VAL A 71 7.57 2.68 -5.14
N PRO A 72 7.43 2.63 -6.48
CA PRO A 72 6.12 2.61 -7.13
C PRO A 72 5.41 1.25 -7.07
N GLY A 73 6.03 0.22 -6.52
CA GLY A 73 5.45 -1.12 -6.41
C GLY A 73 6.37 -2.08 -5.67
N ILE A 74 5.87 -3.29 -5.37
CA ILE A 74 6.68 -4.34 -4.74
C ILE A 74 7.73 -4.92 -5.70
N ARG A 75 7.47 -4.76 -7.01
CA ARG A 75 8.43 -5.00 -8.09
C ARG A 75 8.47 -3.78 -8.99
N TRP A 76 9.65 -3.38 -9.39
CA TRP A 76 9.85 -2.24 -10.29
C TRP A 76 11.18 -2.32 -11.03
N MET A 77 11.29 -1.50 -12.07
CA MET A 77 12.51 -1.31 -12.87
C MET A 77 12.82 0.19 -12.99
N ASP A 78 14.08 0.55 -12.88
CA ASP A 78 14.53 1.90 -13.22
C ASP A 78 15.07 1.91 -14.64
N VAL A 79 14.25 2.41 -15.55
CA VAL A 79 14.59 2.49 -16.98
C VAL A 79 15.75 3.43 -17.29
N ARG A 80 16.17 4.27 -16.32
CA ARG A 80 17.27 5.22 -16.48
C ARG A 80 18.63 4.53 -16.42
N GLY A 81 18.72 3.42 -15.70
CA GLY A 81 19.99 2.72 -15.48
C GLY A 81 20.00 1.25 -15.90
N TYR A 82 18.85 0.63 -16.16
CA TYR A 82 18.80 -0.78 -16.54
C TYR A 82 19.31 -0.99 -17.98
N THR A 83 20.42 -1.72 -18.15
CA THR A 83 21.08 -1.96 -19.44
C THR A 83 20.73 -3.32 -20.09
N GLY A 84 19.89 -4.12 -19.42
CA GLY A 84 19.51 -5.47 -19.87
C GLY A 84 20.34 -6.59 -19.23
N GLU A 85 21.38 -6.27 -18.46
CA GLU A 85 22.24 -7.23 -17.79
C GLU A 85 21.84 -7.38 -16.32
N TRP A 86 20.82 -8.17 -16.01
CA TRP A 86 20.22 -8.28 -14.68
C TRP A 86 21.24 -8.54 -13.54
N TRP A 87 22.36 -9.19 -13.80
CA TRP A 87 23.40 -9.47 -12.79
C TRP A 87 24.26 -8.25 -12.46
N ARG A 88 24.36 -7.29 -13.39
CA ARG A 88 25.09 -6.02 -13.21
C ARG A 88 24.17 -4.91 -12.71
N ASP A 89 22.94 -4.91 -13.18
CA ASP A 89 21.95 -3.85 -12.98
C ASP A 89 21.00 -4.13 -11.80
N ARG A 90 21.47 -4.88 -10.79
CA ARG A 90 20.63 -5.30 -9.66
C ARG A 90 19.98 -4.14 -8.91
N GLU A 91 20.59 -2.96 -8.91
CA GLU A 91 20.04 -1.75 -8.28
C GLU A 91 18.90 -1.11 -9.08
N HIS A 92 18.78 -1.46 -10.37
CA HIS A 92 17.74 -0.96 -11.27
C HIS A 92 16.59 -1.94 -11.49
N LEU A 93 16.65 -3.11 -10.84
CA LEU A 93 15.62 -4.14 -10.95
C LEU A 93 15.36 -4.74 -9.56
N ARG A 94 14.13 -4.57 -9.04
CA ARG A 94 13.77 -4.96 -7.69
C ARG A 94 12.57 -5.88 -7.63
N SER A 95 12.62 -6.79 -6.65
CA SER A 95 11.47 -7.53 -6.13
C SER A 95 11.60 -7.63 -4.61
N TYR A 96 10.76 -6.97 -3.87
CA TYR A 96 10.77 -7.04 -2.42
C TYR A 96 10.14 -8.33 -1.87
N CYS A 97 9.67 -9.21 -2.74
CA CYS A 97 9.28 -10.56 -2.35
C CYS A 97 10.53 -11.41 -2.07
N GLY A 98 10.57 -12.06 -0.91
CA GLY A 98 11.66 -12.96 -0.53
C GLY A 98 12.95 -12.22 -0.12
N PRO A 99 14.15 -12.66 -0.59
CA PRO A 99 15.44 -12.19 -0.08
C PRO A 99 15.73 -10.69 -0.25
N GLN A 100 15.09 -10.05 -1.22
CA GLN A 100 15.28 -8.62 -1.48
C GLN A 100 14.38 -7.71 -0.62
N GLY A 101 13.49 -8.26 0.21
CA GLY A 101 12.54 -7.47 0.99
C GLY A 101 13.17 -6.36 1.84
N GLY A 102 14.36 -6.59 2.39
CA GLY A 102 15.08 -5.57 3.17
C GLY A 102 15.64 -4.41 2.34
N LEU A 103 15.79 -4.56 1.01
CA LEU A 103 16.33 -3.52 0.14
C LEU A 103 15.39 -2.32 0.00
N ILE A 104 14.11 -2.45 0.34
CA ILE A 104 13.16 -1.34 0.38
C ILE A 104 13.69 -0.17 1.24
N ASN A 105 14.47 -0.47 2.29
CA ASN A 105 15.05 0.53 3.17
C ASN A 105 16.10 1.42 2.49
N SER A 106 16.86 0.87 1.55
CA SER A 106 17.90 1.60 0.80
C SER A 106 17.37 2.26 -0.47
N ASP A 107 16.25 1.77 -1.00
CA ASP A 107 15.69 2.22 -2.28
C ASP A 107 14.80 3.46 -2.16
N LEU A 108 14.44 3.86 -0.93
CA LEU A 108 13.68 5.08 -0.68
C LEU A 108 14.43 6.32 -1.17
N ARG A 109 13.66 7.30 -1.63
CA ARG A 109 14.19 8.60 -2.05
C ARG A 109 15.17 9.16 -1.01
N PRO A 110 16.34 9.67 -1.44
CA PRO A 110 17.27 10.35 -0.56
C PRO A 110 16.61 11.53 0.17
N GLY A 111 16.98 11.71 1.44
CA GLY A 111 16.44 12.80 2.28
C GLY A 111 15.06 12.53 2.89
N LEU A 112 14.40 11.42 2.53
CA LEU A 112 13.15 11.03 3.19
C LEU A 112 13.44 10.61 4.64
N VAL A 113 12.68 11.16 5.58
CA VAL A 113 12.76 10.82 7.01
C VAL A 113 11.64 9.86 7.39
N THR A 114 11.91 9.02 8.39
CA THR A 114 10.95 8.04 8.93
C THR A 114 10.56 8.39 10.36
N LEU A 115 9.48 7.79 10.88
CA LEU A 115 9.15 7.87 12.31
C LEU A 115 10.33 7.41 13.19
N PHE A 116 11.12 6.45 12.73
CA PHE A 116 12.29 5.96 13.49
C PHE A 116 13.42 6.99 13.55
N ASP A 117 13.59 7.82 12.50
CA ASP A 117 14.53 8.93 12.51
C ASP A 117 14.09 10.05 13.48
N LEU A 118 12.77 10.32 13.52
CA LEU A 118 12.19 11.42 14.29
C LEU A 118 11.94 11.07 15.76
N VAL A 119 11.77 9.78 16.08
CA VAL A 119 11.51 9.25 17.42
C VAL A 119 12.58 8.20 17.76
N PRO A 120 13.76 8.59 18.24
CA PRO A 120 14.87 7.64 18.50
C PRO A 120 14.54 6.50 19.45
N GLU A 121 13.58 6.68 20.39
CA GLU A 121 13.13 5.64 21.33
C GLU A 121 12.08 4.70 20.72
N SER A 122 12.16 4.45 19.43
CA SER A 122 11.27 3.54 18.70
C SER A 122 11.72 2.08 18.79
N VAL A 123 10.79 1.16 18.59
CA VAL A 123 11.03 -0.27 18.40
C VAL A 123 10.13 -0.80 17.27
N SER A 124 10.65 -1.71 16.46
CA SER A 124 9.91 -2.38 15.39
C SER A 124 9.77 -3.87 15.69
N LEU A 125 8.57 -4.41 15.47
CA LEU A 125 8.24 -5.82 15.69
C LEU A 125 7.77 -6.44 14.37
N CYS A 126 8.56 -7.35 13.82
CA CYS A 126 8.20 -8.17 12.65
C CYS A 126 8.08 -7.40 11.30
N SER A 127 8.56 -6.17 11.20
CA SER A 127 8.50 -5.40 9.96
C SER A 127 9.76 -5.61 9.08
N PRO A 128 9.64 -5.67 7.74
CA PRO A 128 10.80 -5.57 6.84
C PRO A 128 11.32 -4.13 6.74
N PHE A 129 10.54 -3.15 7.19
CA PHE A 129 10.87 -1.74 7.10
C PHE A 129 11.54 -1.29 8.40
N THR A 130 12.81 -0.89 8.31
CA THR A 130 13.65 -0.59 9.47
C THR A 130 14.60 0.58 9.26
N ARG A 131 14.43 1.38 8.18
CA ARG A 131 15.26 2.57 7.94
C ARG A 131 15.15 3.55 9.11
N GLY A 132 16.28 3.99 9.61
CA GLY A 132 16.39 4.85 10.78
C GLY A 132 16.37 4.12 12.13
N LEU A 133 16.09 2.80 12.15
CA LEU A 133 16.01 2.02 13.37
C LEU A 133 17.35 1.29 13.67
N PRO A 134 17.90 1.38 14.89
CA PRO A 134 19.02 0.56 15.32
C PRO A 134 18.67 -0.94 15.32
N ARG A 135 19.63 -1.80 14.94
CA ARG A 135 19.40 -3.25 14.77
C ARG A 135 18.89 -3.94 16.04
N GLU A 136 19.32 -3.51 17.20
CA GLU A 136 18.89 -4.06 18.51
C GLU A 136 17.42 -3.76 18.83
N ARG A 137 16.83 -2.78 18.15
CA ARG A 137 15.41 -2.41 18.28
C ARG A 137 14.52 -2.99 17.18
N ASP A 138 15.12 -3.70 16.21
CA ASP A 138 14.41 -4.50 15.22
C ASP A 138 14.21 -5.92 15.74
N ARG A 139 13.03 -6.21 16.27
CA ARG A 139 12.74 -7.44 17.00
C ARG A 139 11.89 -8.42 16.20
N VAL A 140 11.89 -9.67 16.69
CA VAL A 140 11.12 -10.77 16.07
C VAL A 140 11.67 -11.19 14.69
N GLN A 141 12.83 -10.69 14.27
CA GLN A 141 13.42 -10.98 12.95
C GLN A 141 13.72 -12.48 12.74
N ARG A 142 14.24 -13.16 13.77
CA ARG A 142 14.52 -14.61 13.69
C ARG A 142 13.23 -15.42 13.52
N ALA A 143 12.17 -15.04 14.26
CA ALA A 143 10.87 -15.69 14.13
C ALA A 143 10.26 -15.40 12.75
N ARG A 144 10.37 -14.17 12.25
CA ARG A 144 9.95 -13.79 10.89
C ARG A 144 10.69 -14.59 9.82
N ALA A 145 12.01 -14.71 9.91
CA ALA A 145 12.81 -15.46 8.95
C ALA A 145 12.49 -16.96 8.93
N LEU A 146 12.32 -17.58 10.12
CA LEU A 146 12.06 -19.01 10.25
C LEU A 146 10.59 -19.36 10.00
N TRP A 147 9.67 -18.67 10.66
CA TRP A 147 8.25 -18.98 10.60
C TRP A 147 7.53 -18.28 9.47
N GLY A 148 7.96 -17.06 9.06
CA GLY A 148 7.34 -16.33 7.97
C GLY A 148 7.52 -17.05 6.63
N ALA A 149 8.73 -17.52 6.33
CA ALA A 149 8.96 -18.31 5.12
C ALA A 149 8.18 -19.62 5.13
N LEU A 150 8.19 -20.36 6.25
CA LEU A 150 7.42 -21.61 6.39
C LEU A 150 5.92 -21.34 6.30
N ALA A 151 5.43 -20.32 7.00
CA ALA A 151 4.02 -19.97 7.04
C ALA A 151 3.48 -19.60 5.66
N HIS A 152 4.27 -18.91 4.84
CA HIS A 152 3.90 -18.57 3.46
C HIS A 152 3.57 -19.82 2.61
N TYR A 153 4.28 -20.94 2.83
CA TYR A 153 4.04 -22.17 2.05
C TYR A 153 3.01 -23.12 2.66
N VAL A 154 2.74 -23.02 3.97
CA VAL A 154 1.84 -23.97 4.68
C VAL A 154 0.63 -23.30 5.36
N GLY A 155 0.49 -21.99 5.26
CA GLY A 155 -0.64 -21.24 5.80
C GLY A 155 -0.70 -21.19 7.35
N THR A 156 0.41 -21.47 8.07
CA THR A 156 0.40 -21.59 9.55
C THR A 156 1.10 -20.42 10.22
N TYR A 157 0.39 -19.32 10.46
CA TYR A 157 0.92 -18.08 11.02
C TYR A 157 0.86 -17.98 12.55
N GLY A 158 0.09 -18.83 13.24
CA GLY A 158 -0.11 -18.77 14.68
C GLY A 158 1.16 -18.68 15.55
N PRO A 159 2.25 -19.43 15.29
CA PRO A 159 3.50 -19.28 16.05
C PRO A 159 4.14 -17.88 15.89
N LEU A 160 4.10 -17.29 14.69
CA LEU A 160 4.64 -15.96 14.43
C LEU A 160 3.80 -14.89 15.14
N GLU A 161 2.47 -14.93 15.00
CA GLU A 161 1.53 -14.04 15.70
C GLU A 161 1.76 -14.02 17.21
N ARG A 162 1.89 -15.21 17.82
CA ARG A 162 2.21 -15.31 19.27
C ARG A 162 3.59 -14.75 19.62
N ALA A 163 4.56 -14.85 18.72
CA ALA A 163 5.89 -14.27 18.95
C ALA A 163 5.84 -12.74 18.93
N VAL A 164 5.10 -12.15 17.96
CA VAL A 164 4.87 -10.71 17.88
C VAL A 164 4.07 -10.22 19.09
N GLY A 165 2.98 -10.91 19.47
CA GLY A 165 2.15 -10.56 20.63
C GLY A 165 2.96 -10.54 21.94
N ARG A 166 3.78 -11.56 22.19
CA ARG A 166 4.68 -11.57 23.36
C ARG A 166 5.69 -10.43 23.32
N ALA A 167 6.22 -10.08 22.14
CA ALA A 167 7.14 -8.96 22.01
C ALA A 167 6.41 -7.64 22.27
N LEU A 168 5.19 -7.46 21.74
CA LEU A 168 4.34 -6.30 21.97
C LEU A 168 4.07 -6.09 23.47
N CYS A 169 3.65 -7.13 24.20
CA CYS A 169 3.46 -7.03 25.65
C CYS A 169 4.74 -6.67 26.43
N ARG A 170 5.93 -7.04 25.95
CA ARG A 170 7.19 -6.65 26.60
C ARG A 170 7.50 -5.17 26.44
N THR A 171 7.10 -4.54 25.32
CA THR A 171 7.36 -3.11 25.06
C THR A 171 6.74 -2.20 26.12
N THR A 172 5.66 -2.62 26.79
CA THR A 172 4.99 -1.84 27.86
C THR A 172 5.91 -1.56 29.04
N ARG A 173 6.84 -2.49 29.34
CA ARG A 173 7.81 -2.40 30.44
C ARG A 173 9.07 -1.62 30.08
N GLU A 174 9.34 -1.44 28.79
CA GLU A 174 10.57 -0.87 28.27
C GLU A 174 10.47 0.62 27.94
N ARG A 175 9.28 1.22 28.07
CA ARG A 175 8.97 2.64 27.90
C ARG A 175 9.43 3.23 26.54
N HIS A 176 9.24 2.48 25.43
CA HIS A 176 9.43 3.03 24.10
C HIS A 176 8.41 4.14 23.85
N ARG A 177 8.86 5.23 23.21
CA ARG A 177 7.97 6.32 22.81
C ARG A 177 7.12 5.94 21.58
N PHE A 178 7.68 5.11 20.68
CA PHE A 178 6.94 4.61 19.53
C PHE A 178 7.17 3.12 19.33
N VAL A 179 6.10 2.38 19.15
CA VAL A 179 6.09 0.95 18.82
C VAL A 179 5.42 0.74 17.48
N PHE A 180 6.13 0.10 16.55
CA PHE A 180 5.59 -0.33 15.27
C PHE A 180 5.53 -1.86 15.23
N ALA A 181 4.33 -2.43 15.16
CA ALA A 181 4.12 -3.87 15.19
C ALA A 181 3.33 -4.35 13.97
N VAL A 182 3.79 -5.43 13.34
CA VAL A 182 3.15 -6.05 12.17
C VAL A 182 2.70 -7.46 12.52
N PHE A 183 1.43 -7.74 12.28
CA PHE A 183 0.78 -9.03 12.42
C PHE A 183 0.38 -9.54 11.03
N PRO A 184 1.17 -10.43 10.40
CA PRO A 184 0.95 -10.85 9.00
C PRO A 184 -0.05 -11.99 8.84
N GLY A 185 -0.67 -12.45 9.93
CA GLY A 185 -1.43 -13.70 9.92
C GLY A 185 -2.74 -13.63 9.16
N VAL A 186 -3.44 -12.49 9.17
CA VAL A 186 -4.73 -12.36 8.45
C VAL A 186 -4.47 -12.43 6.95
N ASP A 187 -3.55 -11.61 6.42
CA ASP A 187 -3.17 -11.62 5.00
C ASP A 187 -2.70 -13.02 4.58
N GLY A 188 -1.71 -13.55 5.31
CA GLY A 188 -1.10 -14.81 4.96
C GLY A 188 -2.05 -16.01 4.95
N VAL A 189 -3.05 -16.07 5.85
CA VAL A 189 -4.06 -17.12 5.84
C VAL A 189 -5.09 -16.87 4.74
N THR A 190 -5.42 -15.60 4.48
CA THR A 190 -6.40 -15.24 3.44
C THR A 190 -5.90 -15.58 2.03
N HIS A 191 -4.59 -15.59 1.78
CA HIS A 191 -4.05 -16.11 0.51
C HIS A 191 -4.40 -17.57 0.22
N PHE A 192 -4.70 -18.38 1.25
CA PHE A 192 -5.12 -19.78 1.09
C PHE A 192 -6.63 -19.96 1.09
N TRP A 193 -7.39 -18.95 1.57
CA TRP A 193 -8.82 -19.06 1.84
C TRP A 193 -9.57 -17.78 1.44
N ASP A 194 -10.89 -17.86 1.40
CA ASP A 194 -11.76 -16.69 1.30
C ASP A 194 -11.65 -15.82 2.56
N PRO A 195 -11.75 -14.47 2.47
CA PRO A 195 -11.69 -13.57 3.63
C PRO A 195 -12.72 -13.87 4.74
N TRP A 196 -13.82 -14.53 4.42
CA TRP A 196 -14.85 -14.95 5.37
C TRP A 196 -14.69 -16.39 5.88
N HIS A 197 -13.65 -17.08 5.46
CA HIS A 197 -13.41 -18.45 5.89
C HIS A 197 -13.09 -18.50 7.41
N THR A 198 -13.57 -19.52 8.11
CA THR A 198 -13.42 -19.67 9.57
C THR A 198 -12.00 -19.52 10.04
N LEU A 199 -11.01 -20.07 9.34
CA LEU A 199 -9.59 -19.96 9.69
C LEU A 199 -9.09 -18.51 9.64
N VAL A 200 -9.60 -17.70 8.71
CA VAL A 200 -9.28 -16.27 8.62
C VAL A 200 -9.93 -15.52 9.78
N LEU A 201 -11.21 -15.78 10.06
CA LEU A 201 -11.93 -15.17 11.19
C LEU A 201 -11.27 -15.54 12.52
N ASP A 202 -10.72 -16.75 12.67
CA ASP A 202 -9.97 -17.16 13.85
C ASP A 202 -8.65 -16.43 14.03
N MET A 203 -8.03 -15.91 12.95
CA MET A 203 -6.86 -15.02 13.06
C MET A 203 -7.25 -13.71 13.73
N TYR A 204 -8.39 -13.09 13.34
CA TYR A 204 -8.89 -11.89 14.02
C TYR A 204 -9.20 -12.14 15.49
N ARG A 205 -9.87 -13.25 15.84
CA ARG A 205 -10.16 -13.65 17.22
C ARG A 205 -8.87 -13.92 18.01
N GLY A 206 -7.86 -14.50 17.34
CA GLY A 206 -6.53 -14.72 17.91
C GLY A 206 -5.83 -13.42 18.23
N PHE A 207 -5.92 -12.45 17.32
CA PHE A 207 -5.37 -11.13 17.52
C PHE A 207 -6.11 -10.35 18.63
N ASP A 208 -7.42 -10.45 18.73
CA ASP A 208 -8.20 -9.86 19.84
C ASP A 208 -7.69 -10.33 21.21
N ARG A 209 -7.37 -11.63 21.37
CA ARG A 209 -6.76 -12.13 22.62
C ARG A 209 -5.40 -11.49 22.89
N ILE A 210 -4.58 -11.25 21.85
CA ILE A 210 -3.29 -10.55 22.00
C ILE A 210 -3.51 -9.11 22.47
N ILE A 211 -4.56 -8.41 22.00
CA ILE A 211 -4.92 -7.07 22.49
C ILE A 211 -5.33 -7.12 23.97
N GLY A 212 -6.04 -8.16 24.41
CA GLY A 212 -6.35 -8.39 25.82
C GLY A 212 -5.07 -8.58 26.68
N ASP A 213 -4.12 -9.40 26.23
CA ASP A 213 -2.83 -9.59 26.89
C ASP A 213 -2.01 -8.28 26.94
N TYR A 214 -2.03 -7.51 25.86
CA TYR A 214 -1.37 -6.21 25.80
C TYR A 214 -1.98 -5.20 26.75
N ALA A 215 -3.31 -5.17 26.88
CA ALA A 215 -4.01 -4.35 27.85
C ALA A 215 -3.66 -4.75 29.29
N ALA A 216 -3.66 -6.06 29.60
CA ALA A 216 -3.26 -6.57 30.91
C ALA A 216 -1.79 -6.27 31.26
N ALA A 217 -0.94 -6.06 30.26
CA ALA A 217 0.45 -5.64 30.43
C ALA A 217 0.61 -4.11 30.58
N GLY A 218 -0.48 -3.31 30.56
CA GLY A 218 -0.45 -1.84 30.66
C GLY A 218 -0.26 -1.13 29.32
N GLY A 219 -0.62 -1.77 28.22
CA GLY A 219 -0.44 -1.23 26.86
C GLY A 219 -1.30 0.00 26.54
N PHE A 220 -2.35 0.23 27.32
CA PHE A 220 -3.24 1.37 27.16
C PHE A 220 -3.13 2.39 28.33
N ASP A 221 -2.16 2.20 29.24
CA ASP A 221 -2.01 3.03 30.42
C ASP A 221 -1.40 4.40 30.08
N GLY A 222 -1.91 5.45 30.76
CA GLY A 222 -1.41 6.80 30.65
C GLY A 222 -1.79 7.49 29.33
N ASP A 223 -0.98 8.46 28.89
CA ASP A 223 -1.19 9.15 27.61
C ASP A 223 -0.61 8.37 26.43
N HIS A 224 -1.31 7.30 26.08
CA HIS A 224 -0.90 6.36 25.03
C HIS A 224 -1.88 6.34 23.87
N LEU A 225 -1.42 6.72 22.68
CA LEU A 225 -2.16 6.55 21.44
C LEU A 225 -1.92 5.14 20.89
N THR A 226 -2.98 4.39 20.66
CA THR A 226 -2.92 3.10 19.95
C THR A 226 -3.74 3.20 18.67
N LEU A 227 -3.08 2.96 17.54
CA LEU A 227 -3.68 2.84 16.23
C LEU A 227 -3.62 1.37 15.79
N LEU A 228 -4.77 0.80 15.46
CA LEU A 228 -4.89 -0.48 14.77
C LEU A 228 -5.29 -0.20 13.33
N VAL A 229 -4.45 -0.63 12.39
CA VAL A 229 -4.64 -0.34 10.98
C VAL A 229 -4.47 -1.60 10.13
N SER A 230 -5.02 -1.62 8.91
CA SER A 230 -4.57 -2.52 7.87
C SER A 230 -3.89 -1.72 6.75
N ASP A 231 -2.99 -2.37 6.06
CA ASP A 231 -2.26 -1.78 4.95
C ASP A 231 -3.03 -1.88 3.63
N HIS A 232 -3.86 -2.91 3.48
CA HIS A 232 -4.81 -3.10 2.36
C HIS A 232 -5.94 -4.07 2.76
N GLY A 233 -6.89 -4.26 1.85
CA GLY A 233 -7.84 -5.36 1.90
C GLY A 233 -7.50 -6.45 0.87
N LEU A 234 -8.34 -7.46 0.74
CA LEU A 234 -8.21 -8.57 -0.20
C LEU A 234 -9.57 -8.94 -0.79
N THR A 235 -9.55 -9.57 -1.98
CA THR A 235 -10.73 -10.20 -2.59
C THR A 235 -10.45 -11.65 -2.97
N PRO A 236 -11.46 -12.53 -2.98
CA PRO A 236 -11.32 -13.84 -3.59
C PRO A 236 -10.86 -13.72 -5.05
N VAL A 237 -10.05 -14.66 -5.50
CA VAL A 237 -9.57 -14.79 -6.89
C VAL A 237 -10.30 -15.94 -7.53
N GLU A 238 -11.05 -15.66 -8.58
CA GLU A 238 -11.84 -16.64 -9.35
C GLU A 238 -11.20 -16.91 -10.71
N HIS A 239 -10.45 -15.93 -11.23
CA HIS A 239 -9.90 -15.96 -12.57
C HIS A 239 -8.48 -15.40 -12.64
N HIS A 240 -7.74 -15.83 -13.66
CA HIS A 240 -6.37 -15.39 -13.91
C HIS A 240 -6.20 -14.93 -15.35
N THR A 241 -5.54 -13.78 -15.53
CA THR A 241 -4.98 -13.34 -16.81
C THR A 241 -3.50 -13.08 -16.62
N ASP A 242 -2.64 -13.99 -17.07
CA ASP A 242 -1.19 -13.76 -17.00
C ASP A 242 -0.76 -12.76 -18.07
N VAL A 243 -0.65 -11.49 -17.69
CA VAL A 243 -0.28 -10.40 -18.59
C VAL A 243 1.03 -10.66 -19.33
N SER A 244 1.96 -11.39 -18.72
CA SER A 244 3.23 -11.69 -19.36
C SER A 244 3.07 -12.72 -20.50
N LEU A 245 2.19 -13.70 -20.34
CA LEU A 245 1.87 -14.68 -21.38
C LEU A 245 1.07 -14.03 -22.52
N GLU A 246 0.13 -13.15 -22.20
CA GLU A 246 -0.64 -12.41 -23.20
C GLU A 246 0.30 -11.52 -24.05
N LEU A 247 1.24 -10.83 -23.45
CA LEU A 247 2.25 -10.04 -24.16
C LEU A 247 3.15 -10.92 -25.04
N GLU A 248 3.52 -12.10 -24.58
CA GLU A 248 4.29 -13.07 -25.37
C GLU A 248 3.48 -13.58 -26.57
N ALA A 249 2.18 -13.83 -26.40
CA ALA A 249 1.28 -14.18 -27.51
C ALA A 249 1.13 -13.05 -28.52
N MET A 250 1.23 -11.80 -28.11
CA MET A 250 1.27 -10.61 -28.98
C MET A 250 2.66 -10.42 -29.67
N GLY A 251 3.60 -11.34 -29.50
CA GLY A 251 4.96 -11.24 -30.05
C GLY A 251 5.89 -10.30 -29.30
N MET A 252 5.59 -10.00 -28.04
CA MET A 252 6.40 -9.17 -27.16
C MET A 252 7.02 -10.01 -26.03
N PRO A 253 8.25 -10.54 -26.21
CA PRO A 253 8.96 -11.26 -25.18
C PRO A 253 9.03 -10.49 -23.87
N ALA A 254 8.55 -11.10 -22.77
CA ALA A 254 8.41 -10.46 -21.48
C ALA A 254 9.54 -10.84 -20.50
N LEU A 255 10.11 -9.85 -19.80
CA LEU A 255 10.97 -10.04 -18.64
C LEU A 255 10.11 -9.93 -17.38
N ARG A 256 10.14 -10.95 -16.53
CA ARG A 256 9.34 -11.02 -15.30
C ARG A 256 10.09 -11.74 -14.18
N TYR A 257 9.75 -11.48 -12.93
CA TYR A 257 10.24 -12.27 -11.81
C TYR A 257 9.53 -13.64 -11.73
N PRO A 258 10.28 -14.72 -11.40
CA PRO A 258 11.74 -14.75 -11.17
C PRO A 258 12.59 -14.89 -12.44
N ALA A 259 12.00 -15.02 -13.63
CA ALA A 259 12.69 -15.27 -14.91
C ALA A 259 13.34 -13.99 -15.49
N ILE A 260 14.14 -13.30 -14.67
CA ILE A 260 14.80 -12.03 -15.02
C ILE A 260 16.03 -12.20 -15.93
N TRP A 261 16.40 -13.45 -16.25
CA TRP A 261 17.54 -13.78 -17.13
C TRP A 261 17.18 -13.81 -18.61
N ARG A 262 15.94 -13.46 -18.98
CA ARG A 262 15.51 -13.44 -20.38
C ARG A 262 16.34 -12.43 -21.17
N ARG A 263 16.83 -12.87 -22.34
CA ARG A 263 17.55 -12.00 -23.27
C ARG A 263 16.58 -11.30 -24.22
N ASP A 264 16.92 -10.06 -24.59
CA ASP A 264 16.19 -9.23 -25.56
C ASP A 264 14.68 -9.11 -25.28
N PRO A 265 14.25 -8.79 -24.04
CA PRO A 265 12.85 -8.60 -23.74
C PRO A 265 12.34 -7.29 -24.38
N LYS A 266 11.12 -7.31 -24.94
CA LYS A 266 10.44 -6.10 -25.43
C LYS A 266 9.69 -5.37 -24.30
N VAL A 267 9.34 -6.09 -23.24
CA VAL A 267 8.59 -5.54 -22.11
C VAL A 267 9.04 -6.15 -20.79
N GLY A 268 9.20 -5.31 -19.76
CA GLY A 268 9.32 -5.72 -18.36
C GLY A 268 7.95 -5.74 -17.70
N VAL A 269 7.59 -6.84 -17.04
CA VAL A 269 6.30 -7.05 -16.39
C VAL A 269 6.51 -7.17 -14.89
N MET A 270 6.16 -6.12 -14.15
CA MET A 270 6.40 -5.98 -12.71
C MET A 270 5.09 -5.97 -11.95
N VAL A 271 4.71 -7.14 -11.43
CA VAL A 271 3.44 -7.38 -10.73
C VAL A 271 3.52 -6.91 -9.29
N SER A 272 2.46 -6.25 -8.79
CA SER A 272 2.31 -5.81 -7.40
C SER A 272 1.01 -6.36 -6.80
N GLY A 273 1.12 -7.33 -5.88
CA GLY A 273 -0.02 -7.97 -5.21
C GLY A 273 -1.00 -8.70 -6.14
N ASN A 274 -0.57 -9.04 -7.34
CA ASN A 274 -1.33 -9.64 -8.45
C ASN A 274 -2.49 -8.77 -9.00
N GLY A 275 -3.02 -7.82 -8.24
CA GLY A 275 -4.09 -6.91 -8.66
C GLY A 275 -3.62 -5.72 -9.52
N SER A 276 -2.31 -5.51 -9.67
CA SER A 276 -1.76 -4.51 -10.58
C SER A 276 -0.43 -4.92 -11.18
N VAL A 277 -0.17 -4.41 -12.39
CA VAL A 277 1.07 -4.68 -13.15
C VAL A 277 1.61 -3.39 -13.72
N GLN A 278 2.89 -3.14 -13.53
CA GLN A 278 3.61 -2.07 -14.21
C GLN A 278 4.36 -2.65 -15.40
N LEU A 279 4.21 -2.03 -16.56
CA LEU A 279 4.89 -2.39 -17.80
C LEU A 279 6.00 -1.37 -18.11
N TYR A 280 7.17 -1.90 -18.42
CA TYR A 280 8.36 -1.14 -18.82
C TYR A 280 8.72 -1.56 -20.25
N LEU A 281 8.40 -0.70 -21.22
CA LEU A 281 8.63 -0.99 -22.64
C LEU A 281 10.11 -0.85 -22.97
N ARG A 282 10.61 -1.73 -23.84
CA ARG A 282 12.03 -1.78 -24.25
C ARG A 282 13.01 -1.76 -23.07
N PRO A 283 12.86 -2.66 -22.08
CA PRO A 283 13.84 -2.77 -21.01
C PRO A 283 15.22 -3.10 -21.60
N GLY A 284 16.28 -2.61 -20.94
CA GLY A 284 17.66 -2.78 -21.45
C GLY A 284 18.10 -1.70 -22.43
N THR A 285 17.25 -0.72 -22.73
CA THR A 285 17.63 0.51 -23.43
C THR A 285 17.47 1.69 -22.46
N PRO A 286 18.54 2.11 -21.75
CA PRO A 286 18.47 3.20 -20.81
C PRO A 286 17.93 4.49 -21.45
N ARG A 287 17.04 5.16 -20.74
CA ARG A 287 16.42 6.40 -21.21
C ARG A 287 16.11 7.35 -20.02
N PRO A 288 16.09 8.68 -20.26
CA PRO A 288 15.97 9.65 -19.16
C PRO A 288 14.58 9.65 -18.49
N ARG A 289 13.54 9.19 -19.19
CA ARG A 289 12.16 9.15 -18.71
C ARG A 289 11.39 7.95 -19.24
N ARG A 290 10.24 7.67 -18.64
CA ARG A 290 9.25 6.74 -19.20
C ARG A 290 8.70 7.23 -20.52
N PHE A 291 8.16 6.31 -21.33
CA PHE A 291 7.32 6.66 -22.47
C PHE A 291 5.95 7.16 -21.99
N THR A 292 5.37 8.11 -22.70
CA THR A 292 4.00 8.52 -22.47
C THR A 292 3.03 7.59 -23.20
N ILE A 293 1.79 7.50 -22.71
CA ILE A 293 0.75 6.73 -23.39
C ILE A 293 0.49 7.28 -24.81
N GLY A 294 0.58 8.61 -24.98
CA GLY A 294 0.47 9.26 -26.29
C GLY A 294 1.58 8.86 -27.27
N GLU A 295 2.84 8.74 -26.81
CA GLU A 295 3.96 8.27 -27.63
C GLU A 295 3.76 6.82 -28.08
N ILE A 296 3.23 5.96 -27.20
CA ILE A 296 2.93 4.56 -27.52
C ILE A 296 1.85 4.48 -28.60
N GLU A 297 0.73 5.18 -28.42
CA GLU A 297 -0.40 5.19 -29.36
C GLU A 297 -0.04 5.84 -30.71
N ALA A 298 0.84 6.84 -30.70
CA ALA A 298 1.37 7.45 -31.92
C ALA A 298 2.34 6.52 -32.68
N GLY A 299 2.78 5.39 -32.07
CA GLY A 299 3.76 4.49 -32.69
C GLY A 299 5.17 5.04 -32.69
N MET A 300 5.48 5.92 -31.74
CA MET A 300 6.80 6.52 -31.60
C MET A 300 7.78 5.62 -30.83
N VAL A 301 7.27 4.55 -30.21
CA VAL A 301 8.09 3.59 -29.46
C VAL A 301 8.42 2.42 -30.41
N ALA A 302 9.68 2.32 -30.79
CA ALA A 302 10.12 1.29 -31.74
C ALA A 302 9.82 -0.14 -31.23
N ASP A 303 9.41 -1.02 -32.12
CA ASP A 303 9.07 -2.43 -31.86
C ASP A 303 7.85 -2.64 -30.93
N ILE A 304 7.11 -1.59 -30.59
CA ILE A 304 5.90 -1.66 -29.78
C ILE A 304 4.68 -1.36 -30.66
N PRO A 305 3.65 -2.23 -30.67
CA PRO A 305 2.42 -2.00 -31.44
C PRO A 305 1.66 -0.73 -31.00
N ARG A 306 1.17 0.07 -31.93
CA ARG A 306 0.37 1.29 -31.63
C ARG A 306 -0.93 0.98 -30.89
N ASN A 307 -1.49 -0.18 -31.14
CA ASN A 307 -2.75 -0.64 -30.56
C ASN A 307 -2.56 -1.33 -29.19
N LEU A 308 -1.32 -1.45 -28.70
CA LEU A 308 -1.00 -2.16 -27.45
C LEU A 308 -1.91 -1.74 -26.29
N VAL A 309 -2.08 -0.44 -26.05
CA VAL A 309 -2.91 0.08 -24.94
C VAL A 309 -4.35 -0.42 -25.05
N ARG A 310 -4.91 -0.37 -26.26
CA ARG A 310 -6.26 -0.84 -26.55
C ARG A 310 -6.38 -2.36 -26.38
N GLU A 311 -5.41 -3.12 -26.88
CA GLU A 311 -5.40 -4.58 -26.76
C GLU A 311 -5.31 -5.01 -25.31
N LEU A 312 -4.46 -4.38 -24.52
CA LEU A 312 -4.37 -4.63 -23.07
C LEU A 312 -5.70 -4.33 -22.34
N ALA A 313 -6.37 -3.23 -22.70
CA ALA A 313 -7.67 -2.87 -22.09
C ALA A 313 -8.82 -3.81 -22.50
N GLN A 314 -8.63 -4.67 -23.52
CA GLN A 314 -9.61 -5.69 -23.93
C GLN A 314 -9.34 -7.06 -23.30
N LEU A 315 -8.21 -7.27 -22.63
CA LEU A 315 -7.92 -8.54 -21.96
C LEU A 315 -8.96 -8.82 -20.86
N PRO A 316 -9.38 -10.07 -20.69
CA PRO A 316 -10.23 -10.45 -19.58
C PRO A 316 -9.61 -10.04 -18.24
N GLY A 317 -10.41 -9.52 -17.32
CA GLY A 317 -9.96 -9.14 -15.98
C GLY A 317 -9.15 -7.86 -15.89
N VAL A 318 -8.95 -7.13 -17.01
CA VAL A 318 -8.35 -5.80 -17.01
C VAL A 318 -9.45 -4.75 -16.89
N ALA A 319 -9.47 -4.06 -15.76
CA ALA A 319 -10.38 -2.93 -15.52
C ALA A 319 -9.88 -1.66 -16.24
N LEU A 320 -8.60 -1.33 -16.04
CA LEU A 320 -8.00 -0.10 -16.56
C LEU A 320 -6.55 -0.35 -17.02
N VAL A 321 -6.17 0.31 -18.10
CA VAL A 321 -4.78 0.58 -18.49
C VAL A 321 -4.53 2.06 -18.29
N VAL A 322 -3.51 2.39 -17.51
CA VAL A 322 -3.23 3.77 -17.10
C VAL A 322 -1.81 4.14 -17.52
N GLY A 323 -1.63 5.36 -18.03
CA GLY A 323 -0.31 5.84 -18.41
C GLY A 323 -0.21 7.37 -18.27
N HIS A 324 1.01 7.83 -18.02
CA HIS A 324 1.32 9.25 -17.91
C HIS A 324 1.33 9.91 -19.29
N ASP A 325 0.87 11.15 -19.39
CA ASP A 325 0.86 11.92 -20.62
C ASP A 325 0.94 13.44 -20.35
N GLY A 326 2.14 13.97 -20.25
CA GLY A 326 2.39 15.37 -19.90
C GLY A 326 1.99 15.69 -18.44
N ASP A 327 1.02 16.57 -18.27
CA ASP A 327 0.44 16.95 -16.96
C ASP A 327 -0.76 16.07 -16.55
N ALA A 328 -1.11 15.10 -17.40
CA ALA A 328 -2.26 14.22 -17.22
C ALA A 328 -1.84 12.76 -16.99
N VAL A 329 -2.74 12.02 -16.36
CA VAL A 329 -2.76 10.56 -16.35
C VAL A 329 -3.97 10.13 -17.17
N ARG A 330 -3.73 9.38 -18.24
CA ARG A 330 -4.78 8.83 -19.10
C ARG A 330 -5.20 7.46 -18.60
N LEU A 331 -6.51 7.24 -18.62
CA LEU A 331 -7.15 5.98 -18.28
C LEU A 331 -7.80 5.43 -19.54
N VAL A 332 -7.58 4.16 -19.83
CA VAL A 332 -8.20 3.44 -20.94
C VAL A 332 -8.83 2.18 -20.38
N GLY A 333 -10.13 2.06 -20.56
CA GLY A 333 -10.90 0.86 -20.23
C GLY A 333 -11.53 0.28 -21.49
N ARG A 334 -12.23 -0.84 -21.32
CA ARG A 334 -12.95 -1.52 -22.41
C ARG A 334 -13.98 -0.61 -23.07
N GLU A 335 -14.65 0.22 -22.27
CA GLU A 335 -15.77 1.06 -22.71
C GLU A 335 -15.33 2.43 -23.24
N GLY A 336 -14.10 2.86 -22.95
CA GLY A 336 -13.66 4.20 -23.39
C GLY A 336 -12.43 4.71 -22.67
N ARG A 337 -12.38 6.05 -22.54
CA ARG A 337 -11.21 6.80 -22.06
C ARG A 337 -11.61 7.92 -21.13
N ALA A 338 -10.70 8.22 -20.19
CA ALA A 338 -10.79 9.36 -19.28
C ALA A 338 -9.40 9.91 -18.96
N ARG A 339 -9.34 11.08 -18.34
CA ARG A 339 -8.09 11.72 -17.90
C ARG A 339 -8.22 12.29 -16.49
N LEU A 340 -7.11 12.23 -15.78
CA LEU A 340 -6.89 12.97 -14.54
C LEU A 340 -5.81 14.00 -14.78
N VAL A 341 -6.07 15.25 -14.43
CA VAL A 341 -5.14 16.38 -14.64
C VAL A 341 -4.84 16.99 -13.28
N ASP A 342 -3.56 17.14 -12.96
CA ASP A 342 -3.14 17.97 -11.83
C ASP A 342 -3.28 19.44 -12.23
N SER A 343 -4.29 20.11 -11.67
CA SER A 343 -4.57 21.53 -11.96
C SER A 343 -3.69 22.48 -11.13
N GLY A 344 -2.77 21.96 -10.32
CA GLY A 344 -1.96 22.73 -9.39
C GLY A 344 -2.73 23.10 -8.11
N GLY A 345 -2.01 23.57 -7.08
CA GLY A 345 -2.61 23.98 -5.81
C GLY A 345 -3.35 22.86 -5.07
N GLY A 346 -2.99 21.59 -5.30
CA GLY A 346 -3.66 20.43 -4.69
C GLY A 346 -5.02 20.10 -5.29
N ARG A 347 -5.35 20.66 -6.47
CA ARG A 347 -6.61 20.40 -7.17
C ARG A 347 -6.42 19.38 -8.30
N ILE A 348 -7.36 18.45 -8.39
CA ILE A 348 -7.37 17.39 -9.41
C ILE A 348 -8.66 17.51 -10.21
N ARG A 349 -8.52 17.49 -11.55
CA ARG A 349 -9.63 17.48 -12.49
C ARG A 349 -9.78 16.10 -13.10
N TYR A 350 -10.98 15.55 -13.04
CA TYR A 350 -11.37 14.34 -13.77
C TYR A 350 -12.15 14.70 -15.02
N LEU A 351 -11.77 14.14 -16.14
CA LEU A 351 -12.36 14.39 -17.46
C LEU A 351 -12.65 13.03 -18.13
N PRO A 352 -13.90 12.56 -18.15
CA PRO A 352 -14.30 11.45 -19.01
C PRO A 352 -14.31 11.94 -20.46
N ASP A 353 -13.45 11.34 -21.30
CA ASP A 353 -13.39 11.69 -22.71
C ASP A 353 -14.50 10.99 -23.51
N THR A 354 -14.69 9.69 -23.29
CA THR A 354 -15.72 8.87 -23.95
C THR A 354 -16.50 7.98 -22.99
N ALA A 355 -15.99 7.73 -21.77
CA ALA A 355 -16.66 6.95 -20.75
C ALA A 355 -16.25 7.41 -19.34
N ASP A 356 -17.18 7.31 -18.39
CA ASP A 356 -16.93 7.56 -16.96
C ASP A 356 -16.31 6.32 -16.31
N LEU A 357 -15.03 6.10 -16.55
CA LEU A 357 -14.31 4.89 -16.12
C LEU A 357 -14.16 4.74 -14.60
N LEU A 358 -14.28 5.84 -13.84
CA LEU A 358 -14.17 5.82 -12.38
C LEU A 358 -15.53 5.88 -11.68
N GLY A 359 -16.64 6.03 -12.44
CA GLY A 359 -17.99 6.12 -11.87
C GLY A 359 -18.22 7.39 -11.03
N LEU A 360 -17.64 8.52 -11.45
CA LEU A 360 -17.69 9.78 -10.71
C LEU A 360 -18.80 10.74 -11.16
N GLY A 361 -19.64 10.31 -12.11
CA GLY A 361 -20.82 11.04 -12.57
C GLY A 361 -20.54 12.15 -13.58
N GLY A 362 -19.33 12.23 -14.15
CA GLY A 362 -18.98 13.20 -15.17
C GLY A 362 -17.74 14.06 -14.83
N PRO A 363 -17.47 15.12 -15.62
CA PRO A 363 -16.34 16.01 -15.39
C PRO A 363 -16.47 16.73 -14.04
N ALA A 364 -15.39 16.71 -13.25
CA ALA A 364 -15.36 17.39 -11.95
C ALA A 364 -13.95 17.82 -11.59
N GLU A 365 -13.84 18.85 -10.76
CA GLU A 365 -12.57 19.32 -10.19
C GLU A 365 -12.73 19.62 -8.71
N HIS A 366 -11.93 18.95 -7.90
CA HIS A 366 -11.93 19.11 -6.45
C HIS A 366 -10.50 19.11 -5.92
N ASP A 367 -10.33 19.58 -4.68
CA ASP A 367 -9.12 19.30 -3.94
C ASP A 367 -9.02 17.79 -3.60
N ASP A 368 -7.84 17.35 -3.21
CA ASP A 368 -7.56 15.93 -2.99
C ASP A 368 -8.37 15.35 -1.82
N ARG A 369 -8.71 16.16 -0.80
CA ARG A 369 -9.53 15.74 0.36
C ARG A 369 -10.99 15.60 0.00
N GLU A 370 -11.50 16.49 -0.83
CA GLU A 370 -12.87 16.37 -1.33
C GLU A 370 -12.99 15.15 -2.24
N TRP A 371 -11.97 14.83 -3.06
CA TRP A 371 -11.94 13.58 -3.81
C TRP A 371 -12.00 12.37 -2.91
N LEU A 372 -11.23 12.32 -1.82
CA LEU A 372 -11.31 11.23 -0.84
C LEU A 372 -12.75 11.06 -0.32
N ARG A 373 -13.40 12.15 0.15
CA ARG A 373 -14.76 12.09 0.66
C ARG A 373 -15.77 11.57 -0.36
N ARG A 374 -15.70 12.09 -1.59
CA ARG A 374 -16.66 11.76 -2.66
C ARG A 374 -16.51 10.35 -3.18
N THR A 375 -15.31 9.81 -3.15
CA THR A 375 -15.02 8.50 -3.74
C THR A 375 -15.03 7.35 -2.73
N MET A 376 -15.15 7.60 -1.42
CA MET A 376 -15.12 6.54 -0.40
C MET A 376 -16.10 5.40 -0.65
N SER A 377 -17.29 5.68 -1.21
CA SER A 377 -18.30 4.68 -1.56
C SER A 377 -18.27 4.25 -3.02
N SER A 378 -17.34 4.82 -3.85
CA SER A 378 -17.22 4.45 -5.25
C SER A 378 -16.54 3.08 -5.43
N PRO A 379 -16.61 2.49 -6.66
CA PRO A 379 -15.83 1.30 -6.99
C PRO A 379 -14.31 1.48 -6.90
N TYR A 380 -13.82 2.74 -6.99
CA TYR A 380 -12.41 3.10 -6.96
C TYR A 380 -12.15 4.24 -5.94
N PRO A 381 -12.15 3.92 -4.62
CA PRO A 381 -11.95 4.93 -3.59
C PRO A 381 -10.61 5.64 -3.76
N ASP A 382 -10.64 6.97 -3.64
CA ASP A 382 -9.46 7.84 -3.73
C ASP A 382 -8.68 7.78 -5.05
N ALA A 383 -9.23 7.16 -6.10
CA ALA A 383 -8.54 6.93 -7.37
C ALA A 383 -7.87 8.18 -7.99
N PRO A 384 -8.49 9.38 -7.98
CA PRO A 384 -7.84 10.55 -8.56
C PRO A 384 -6.48 10.88 -7.94
N ALA A 385 -6.39 10.90 -6.62
CA ALA A 385 -5.13 11.16 -5.92
C ALA A 385 -4.14 10.00 -6.07
N GLN A 386 -4.63 8.75 -5.98
CA GLN A 386 -3.80 7.56 -6.00
C GLN A 386 -3.15 7.29 -7.36
N LEU A 387 -3.83 7.58 -8.45
CA LEU A 387 -3.28 7.43 -9.80
C LEU A 387 -2.26 8.53 -10.13
N LEU A 388 -2.52 9.78 -9.73
CA LEU A 388 -1.57 10.88 -9.95
C LEU A 388 -0.30 10.71 -9.13
N GLN A 389 -0.42 10.32 -7.84
CA GLN A 389 0.74 10.16 -6.97
C GLN A 389 1.72 9.10 -7.48
N LEU A 390 1.22 8.00 -8.06
CA LEU A 390 2.07 6.90 -8.53
C LEU A 390 3.10 7.37 -9.56
N PHE A 391 2.69 8.23 -10.48
CA PHE A 391 3.54 8.73 -11.56
C PHE A 391 4.50 9.86 -11.11
N ARG A 392 4.48 10.28 -9.85
CA ARG A 392 5.54 11.13 -9.27
C ARG A 392 6.87 10.39 -9.21
N SER A 393 6.85 9.05 -9.02
CA SER A 393 8.08 8.26 -9.07
C SER A 393 8.60 8.16 -10.50
N PRO A 394 9.87 8.52 -10.77
CA PRO A 394 10.51 8.25 -12.05
C PRO A 394 10.69 6.76 -12.35
N ARG A 395 10.54 5.89 -11.33
CA ARG A 395 10.59 4.43 -11.44
C ARG A 395 9.24 3.80 -11.76
N ALA A 396 8.13 4.56 -11.79
CA ALA A 396 6.85 4.03 -12.23
C ALA A 396 6.90 3.59 -13.70
N GLY A 397 6.15 2.53 -14.05
CA GLY A 397 6.10 1.96 -15.40
C GLY A 397 5.63 2.93 -16.47
N ASP A 398 5.85 2.59 -17.73
CA ASP A 398 5.29 3.32 -18.88
C ASP A 398 3.77 3.19 -18.92
N LEU A 399 3.27 1.98 -18.56
CA LEU A 399 1.85 1.68 -18.40
C LEU A 399 1.64 0.95 -17.07
N VAL A 400 0.46 1.11 -16.50
CA VAL A 400 -0.01 0.38 -15.31
C VAL A 400 -1.34 -0.29 -15.65
N ILE A 401 -1.43 -1.59 -15.42
CA ILE A 401 -2.64 -2.39 -15.62
C ILE A 401 -3.25 -2.64 -14.25
N ILE A 402 -4.56 -2.47 -14.14
CA ILE A 402 -5.34 -2.62 -12.91
C ILE A 402 -6.37 -3.73 -13.15
N ALA A 403 -6.42 -4.70 -12.22
CA ALA A 403 -7.33 -5.83 -12.28
C ALA A 403 -8.77 -5.45 -11.92
N GLU A 404 -9.73 -6.13 -12.55
CA GLU A 404 -11.11 -6.24 -12.08
C GLU A 404 -11.18 -7.03 -10.77
N VAL A 405 -12.27 -6.87 -10.03
CA VAL A 405 -12.53 -7.68 -8.83
C VAL A 405 -12.63 -9.17 -9.23
N GLY A 406 -12.01 -10.04 -8.44
CA GLY A 406 -12.01 -11.48 -8.69
C GLY A 406 -10.94 -11.96 -9.68
N TRP A 407 -10.09 -11.06 -10.15
CA TRP A 407 -9.03 -11.36 -11.11
C TRP A 407 -7.63 -11.11 -10.57
N ASP A 408 -6.71 -12.06 -10.83
CA ASP A 408 -5.27 -11.88 -10.72
C ASP A 408 -4.63 -11.72 -12.10
N LEU A 409 -3.66 -10.79 -12.21
CA LEU A 409 -2.94 -10.49 -13.46
C LEU A 409 -1.65 -11.30 -13.60
N ARG A 410 -1.56 -12.38 -12.85
CA ARG A 410 -0.44 -13.32 -12.86
C ARG A 410 -0.95 -14.72 -12.59
N ARG A 411 -0.33 -15.71 -13.21
CA ARG A 411 -0.54 -17.13 -12.97
C ARG A 411 0.78 -17.88 -12.79
N ASP A 412 1.73 -17.65 -13.69
CA ASP A 412 3.03 -18.31 -13.65
C ASP A 412 3.85 -17.88 -12.42
N TRP A 413 4.51 -18.86 -11.80
CA TRP A 413 5.39 -18.66 -10.64
C TRP A 413 4.68 -18.13 -9.38
N GLU A 414 3.39 -18.33 -9.25
CA GLU A 414 2.66 -18.14 -8.03
C GLU A 414 2.64 -19.44 -7.22
N ILE A 415 3.46 -19.50 -6.17
CA ILE A 415 3.62 -20.71 -5.36
C ILE A 415 3.58 -20.33 -3.87
N PRO A 416 2.55 -20.74 -3.13
CA PRO A 416 1.32 -21.39 -3.59
C PRO A 416 0.44 -20.46 -4.44
N GLU A 417 -0.45 -21.02 -5.24
CA GLU A 417 -1.48 -20.26 -5.95
C GLU A 417 -2.42 -19.59 -4.93
N HIS A 418 -2.62 -18.30 -5.05
CA HIS A 418 -3.44 -17.53 -4.13
C HIS A 418 -4.92 -17.68 -4.46
N ARG A 419 -5.73 -17.93 -3.43
CA ARG A 419 -7.21 -17.96 -3.52
C ARG A 419 -7.84 -16.60 -3.22
N SER A 420 -7.07 -15.69 -2.68
CA SER A 420 -7.44 -14.29 -2.51
C SER A 420 -6.22 -13.43 -2.81
N GLY A 421 -6.44 -12.31 -3.49
CA GLY A 421 -5.42 -11.38 -3.94
C GLY A 421 -5.69 -9.95 -3.52
N HIS A 422 -4.70 -9.09 -3.73
CA HIS A 422 -4.74 -7.65 -3.44
C HIS A 422 -3.91 -6.88 -4.48
N GLY A 423 -3.70 -5.58 -4.30
CA GLY A 423 -2.84 -4.77 -5.16
C GLY A 423 -3.59 -3.96 -6.23
N SER A 424 -4.91 -4.12 -6.36
CA SER A 424 -5.74 -3.36 -7.29
C SER A 424 -6.18 -2.01 -6.69
N LEU A 425 -6.76 -1.17 -7.55
CA LEU A 425 -7.40 0.10 -7.16
C LEU A 425 -8.85 -0.07 -6.70
N THR A 426 -9.38 -1.28 -6.75
CA THR A 426 -10.77 -1.59 -6.41
C THR A 426 -11.10 -1.36 -4.94
N ALA A 427 -12.36 -1.12 -4.64
CA ALA A 427 -12.81 -0.71 -3.31
C ALA A 427 -12.38 -1.67 -2.19
N ASP A 428 -12.47 -2.98 -2.41
CA ASP A 428 -12.14 -4.00 -1.41
C ASP A 428 -10.64 -4.15 -1.14
N HIS A 429 -9.79 -3.68 -2.06
CA HIS A 429 -8.35 -3.60 -1.87
C HIS A 429 -7.93 -2.27 -1.24
N MET A 430 -8.62 -1.16 -1.61
CA MET A 430 -8.27 0.20 -1.20
C MET A 430 -8.85 0.60 0.15
N ARG A 431 -10.05 0.11 0.51
CA ARG A 431 -10.61 0.37 1.84
C ARG A 431 -9.87 -0.43 2.88
N CYS A 432 -9.29 0.27 3.84
CA CYS A 432 -8.51 -0.32 4.90
C CYS A 432 -9.11 -0.01 6.29
N LEU A 433 -8.69 -0.79 7.28
CA LEU A 433 -9.02 -0.57 8.67
C LEU A 433 -8.17 0.57 9.23
N VAL A 434 -8.80 1.53 9.88
CA VAL A 434 -8.16 2.46 10.82
C VAL A 434 -9.05 2.58 12.05
N ALA A 435 -8.57 2.04 13.16
CA ALA A 435 -9.20 2.11 14.47
C ALA A 435 -8.22 2.69 15.50
N SER A 436 -8.74 3.37 16.49
CA SER A 436 -7.93 4.07 17.51
C SER A 436 -8.60 4.04 18.86
N ASN A 437 -7.81 4.14 19.92
CA ASN A 437 -8.29 4.43 21.28
C ASN A 437 -8.51 5.94 21.54
N ARG A 438 -8.39 6.77 20.51
CA ARG A 438 -8.71 8.20 20.51
C ARG A 438 -9.70 8.48 19.39
N HIS A 439 -10.58 9.43 19.61
CA HIS A 439 -11.54 9.82 18.57
C HIS A 439 -10.81 10.44 17.38
N LEU A 440 -11.05 9.93 16.18
CA LEU A 440 -10.49 10.42 14.93
C LEU A 440 -11.59 10.98 14.05
N VAL A 441 -11.25 11.97 13.25
CA VAL A 441 -12.16 12.55 12.24
C VAL A 441 -11.78 11.99 10.87
N GLY A 442 -12.71 11.29 10.24
CA GLY A 442 -12.52 10.68 8.90
C GLY A 442 -13.33 11.37 7.79
N PRO A 443 -13.18 10.92 6.55
CA PRO A 443 -12.30 9.84 6.11
C PRO A 443 -10.82 10.23 6.12
N VAL A 444 -9.95 9.22 6.34
CA VAL A 444 -8.50 9.38 6.39
C VAL A 444 -7.81 8.52 5.33
N ARG A 445 -6.59 8.86 5.00
CA ARG A 445 -5.64 8.00 4.27
C ARG A 445 -4.62 7.40 5.22
N THR A 446 -4.03 6.29 4.89
CA THR A 446 -2.96 5.69 5.69
C THR A 446 -1.77 6.63 5.89
N VAL A 447 -1.46 7.52 4.93
CA VAL A 447 -0.43 8.57 5.08
C VAL A 447 -0.72 9.55 6.23
N ASP A 448 -1.98 9.74 6.62
CA ASP A 448 -2.39 10.68 7.66
C ASP A 448 -2.06 10.18 9.08
N THR A 449 -1.79 8.89 9.23
CA THR A 449 -1.41 8.31 10.52
C THR A 449 -0.03 8.79 10.99
N PHE A 450 0.87 9.10 10.06
CA PHE A 450 2.21 9.61 10.37
C PHE A 450 2.16 10.98 11.09
N PRO A 451 1.54 12.05 10.53
CA PRO A 451 1.42 13.31 11.25
C PRO A 451 0.55 13.19 12.50
N LEU A 452 -0.43 12.28 12.55
CA LEU A 452 -1.23 12.02 13.75
C LEU A 452 -0.36 11.50 14.91
N ILE A 453 0.52 10.55 14.64
CA ILE A 453 1.46 10.00 15.64
C ILE A 453 2.43 11.07 16.11
N LEU A 454 3.03 11.84 15.20
CA LEU A 454 3.97 12.91 15.55
C LEU A 454 3.29 14.01 16.40
N GLY A 455 2.08 14.43 16.02
CA GLY A 455 1.29 15.40 16.76
C GLY A 455 0.99 14.91 18.19
N HIS A 456 0.58 13.64 18.34
CA HIS A 456 0.38 13.06 19.67
C HIS A 456 1.67 13.03 20.50
N LEU A 457 2.81 12.68 19.88
CA LEU A 457 4.09 12.61 20.58
C LEU A 457 4.73 13.98 20.85
N GLY A 458 4.15 15.08 20.32
CA GLY A 458 4.72 16.43 20.40
C GLY A 458 6.03 16.55 19.61
N VAL A 459 6.15 15.83 18.50
CA VAL A 459 7.30 15.88 17.60
C VAL A 459 6.92 16.72 16.39
N PRO A 460 7.78 17.67 15.94
CA PRO A 460 7.49 18.49 14.77
C PRO A 460 7.22 17.65 13.53
N ILE A 461 6.17 18.02 12.79
CA ILE A 461 5.81 17.36 11.53
C ILE A 461 6.73 17.89 10.42
N PRO A 462 7.46 17.03 9.69
CA PRO A 462 8.33 17.47 8.61
C PRO A 462 7.55 18.08 7.45
N GLU A 463 8.15 19.03 6.76
CA GLU A 463 7.63 19.55 5.50
C GLU A 463 7.75 18.53 4.36
N GLY A 464 6.88 18.63 3.35
CA GLY A 464 6.96 17.83 2.14
C GLY A 464 6.47 16.39 2.28
N ILE A 465 5.74 16.05 3.35
CA ILE A 465 4.97 14.82 3.44
C ILE A 465 3.63 14.96 2.71
N ASP A 466 3.03 13.85 2.32
CA ASP A 466 1.70 13.82 1.68
C ASP A 466 0.56 13.75 2.70
N GLY A 467 0.83 13.19 3.88
CA GLY A 467 -0.13 13.06 4.97
C GLY A 467 -0.51 14.40 5.58
N VAL A 468 -1.76 14.53 5.99
CA VAL A 468 -2.31 15.72 6.63
C VAL A 468 -2.89 15.34 7.99
N LEU A 469 -2.65 16.17 9.01
CA LEU A 469 -3.23 15.93 10.32
C LEU A 469 -4.77 15.95 10.23
N PRO A 470 -5.47 14.86 10.57
CA PRO A 470 -6.91 14.82 10.51
C PRO A 470 -7.50 15.67 11.65
N VAL A 471 -8.00 16.84 11.30
CA VAL A 471 -8.69 17.77 12.21
C VAL A 471 -10.14 17.97 11.77
N ALA A 472 -11.03 18.32 12.71
CA ALA A 472 -12.42 18.58 12.40
C ALA A 472 -12.56 19.70 11.34
N PRO A 473 -13.53 19.59 10.40
CA PRO A 473 -13.70 20.56 9.31
C PRO A 473 -13.98 22.00 9.78
N ASP A 474 -14.51 22.17 10.99
CA ASP A 474 -14.86 23.48 11.57
C ASP A 474 -13.69 24.24 12.21
N VAL A 475 -12.47 23.68 12.15
CA VAL A 475 -11.28 24.38 12.65
C VAL A 475 -10.74 25.29 11.55
N ASP A 476 -10.73 26.60 11.82
CA ASP A 476 -10.18 27.65 10.96
C ASP A 476 -8.79 27.25 10.43
N PRO A 477 -8.48 27.44 9.13
CA PRO A 477 -7.16 27.17 8.56
C PRO A 477 -5.99 27.78 9.34
N MET A 478 -6.17 28.97 9.92
CA MET A 478 -5.17 29.60 10.82
C MET A 478 -4.99 28.85 12.13
N GLN A 479 -6.06 28.25 12.68
CA GLN A 479 -5.98 27.41 13.87
C GLN A 479 -5.34 26.04 13.56
N ARG A 480 -5.49 25.52 12.33
CA ARG A 480 -4.80 24.31 11.87
C ARG A 480 -3.29 24.49 11.88
N THR A 481 -2.80 25.65 11.41
CA THR A 481 -1.38 26.01 11.44
C THR A 481 -0.87 26.18 12.87
N ALA A 482 -1.67 26.79 13.75
CA ALA A 482 -1.33 26.95 15.16
C ALA A 482 -1.33 25.62 15.93
N LEU A 483 -2.26 24.72 15.66
CA LEU A 483 -2.31 23.36 16.23
C LEU A 483 -1.14 22.51 15.72
N ALA A 484 -0.77 22.61 14.45
CA ALA A 484 0.41 21.97 13.89
C ALA A 484 1.73 22.54 14.46
N ALA A 485 1.75 23.81 14.87
CA ALA A 485 2.91 24.45 15.51
C ALA A 485 2.99 24.20 17.03
N GLN A 486 1.89 23.77 17.66
CA GLN A 486 1.83 23.43 19.09
C GLN A 486 1.89 21.89 19.34
N ALA A 487 1.72 21.07 18.30
CA ALA A 487 1.89 19.62 18.32
C ALA A 487 3.33 19.25 18.01
#